data_c6d402fae9276bc763614a543a8c0462
#
_entry.id   c6d402fae9276bc763614a543a8c0462
#
_cell.length_a   1.000
_cell.length_b   1.000
_cell.length_c   1.000
_cell.angle_alpha   90.00
_cell.angle_beta   90.00
_cell.angle_gamma   90.00
#
_symmetry.space_group_name_H-M   'P 1'
#
loop_
_entity.id
_entity.type
_entity.pdbx_description
1 polymer ?
#
loop_
_entity_poly.entity_id
_entity_poly.type
_entity_poly.pdbx_seq_one_letter_code
_entity_poly.pdbx_strand_id
1 'polypeptide(L)'
;MIKLLQLIVVVTFFSCSNEKNKNNNLEDVLYNSAIDNRSTNYNNNNTSDININKKIVGYRHLNELIKSKTVIKELDLVEYYNENKNQFLRDSDEIFCFRFITDKIKTANNIKTTLLRIKDSNEDEFGQLIDTHKPSRELINENRVKKSYYELFFNKKNDVIGPLKFNNMYLIFYIEQRYNKGTIKDFISVQDDIYNRVYKINSETIKNQIIDSLMVEYSENGKTK
;
A
#
# COMPACT_ATOMS: atom_id res chain seq x y z
N MET A 1 23.81 -36.23 -14.49
CA MET A 1 22.48 -36.85 -14.70
C MET A 1 21.42 -35.89 -14.13
N ILE A 2 20.89 -35.03 -14.99
CA ILE A 2 19.93 -34.00 -14.62
C ILE A 2 18.55 -34.57 -14.96
N LYS A 3 17.72 -34.81 -13.93
CA LYS A 3 16.33 -35.22 -14.14
C LYS A 3 15.48 -33.98 -14.41
N LEU A 4 15.05 -33.87 -15.67
CA LEU A 4 14.07 -32.92 -16.16
C LEU A 4 12.71 -33.28 -15.57
N LEU A 5 12.16 -32.46 -14.66
CA LEU A 5 10.79 -32.61 -14.18
C LEU A 5 9.88 -31.87 -15.16
N GLN A 6 9.18 -32.60 -16.02
CA GLN A 6 8.14 -32.05 -16.89
C GLN A 6 6.91 -31.67 -16.03
N LEU A 7 6.65 -30.38 -15.94
CA LEU A 7 5.41 -29.84 -15.39
C LEU A 7 4.30 -29.98 -16.44
N ILE A 8 3.41 -30.95 -16.29
CA ILE A 8 2.22 -31.11 -17.14
C ILE A 8 1.22 -30.04 -16.71
N VAL A 9 1.08 -28.99 -17.51
CA VAL A 9 -0.02 -28.03 -17.38
C VAL A 9 -1.28 -28.68 -18.00
N VAL A 10 -2.16 -29.20 -17.17
CA VAL A 10 -3.49 -29.62 -17.60
C VAL A 10 -4.36 -28.37 -17.72
N VAL A 11 -4.49 -27.86 -18.93
CA VAL A 11 -5.47 -26.82 -19.28
C VAL A 11 -6.81 -27.51 -19.47
N THR A 12 -7.64 -27.50 -18.42
CA THR A 12 -9.04 -27.93 -18.54
C THR A 12 -9.84 -26.76 -19.14
N PHE A 13 -10.27 -26.93 -20.39
CA PHE A 13 -11.29 -26.08 -21.00
C PHE A 13 -12.62 -26.28 -20.28
N PHE A 14 -12.98 -25.36 -19.39
CA PHE A 14 -14.33 -25.30 -18.87
C PHE A 14 -15.23 -24.62 -19.90
N SER A 15 -16.28 -25.35 -20.28
CA SER A 15 -17.32 -24.93 -21.22
C SER A 15 -18.05 -23.68 -20.68
N CYS A 16 -18.19 -22.65 -21.52
CA CYS A 16 -18.81 -21.35 -21.25
C CYS A 16 -20.31 -21.39 -20.83
N SER A 17 -20.96 -22.56 -20.91
CA SER A 17 -22.37 -22.73 -20.55
C SER A 17 -22.64 -22.90 -19.05
N ASN A 18 -21.62 -23.20 -18.24
CA ASN A 18 -21.77 -23.42 -16.79
C ASN A 18 -21.55 -22.12 -15.96
N GLU A 19 -20.92 -21.08 -16.51
CA GLU A 19 -20.65 -19.87 -15.73
C GLU A 19 -21.91 -19.02 -15.44
N LYS A 20 -22.87 -18.95 -16.39
CA LYS A 20 -24.12 -18.19 -16.15
C LYS A 20 -24.99 -18.82 -15.06
N ASN A 21 -25.07 -20.15 -15.01
CA ASN A 21 -25.83 -20.85 -13.96
C ASN A 21 -25.14 -20.80 -12.60
N LYS A 22 -23.79 -20.78 -12.57
CA LYS A 22 -23.03 -20.66 -11.34
C LYS A 22 -23.16 -19.26 -10.71
N ASN A 23 -23.18 -18.20 -11.54
CA ASN A 23 -23.29 -16.83 -11.07
C ASN A 23 -24.66 -16.50 -10.47
N ASN A 24 -25.77 -16.97 -11.11
CA ASN A 24 -27.11 -16.76 -10.57
C ASN A 24 -27.30 -17.49 -9.22
N ASN A 25 -26.73 -18.68 -9.09
CA ASN A 25 -26.80 -19.45 -7.84
C ASN A 25 -25.95 -18.79 -6.73
N LEU A 26 -24.82 -18.20 -7.07
CA LEU A 26 -23.97 -17.51 -6.10
C LEU A 26 -24.65 -16.26 -5.53
N GLU A 27 -25.31 -15.45 -6.35
CA GLU A 27 -26.01 -14.24 -5.90
C GLU A 27 -27.13 -14.58 -4.90
N ASP A 28 -27.90 -15.62 -5.19
CA ASP A 28 -28.96 -16.11 -4.30
C ASP A 28 -28.38 -16.67 -2.99
N VAL A 29 -27.30 -17.42 -3.06
CA VAL A 29 -26.60 -17.95 -1.88
C VAL A 29 -26.08 -16.84 -0.98
N LEU A 30 -25.42 -15.84 -1.55
CA LEU A 30 -24.90 -14.70 -0.80
C LEU A 30 -26.01 -13.87 -0.16
N TYR A 31 -27.13 -13.69 -0.86
CA TYR A 31 -28.28 -12.97 -0.33
C TYR A 31 -28.95 -13.72 0.83
N ASN A 32 -29.17 -15.02 0.69
CA ASN A 32 -29.76 -15.84 1.73
C ASN A 32 -28.85 -15.89 2.96
N SER A 33 -27.54 -16.05 2.78
CA SER A 33 -26.58 -15.96 3.88
C SER A 33 -26.61 -14.61 4.60
N ALA A 34 -26.82 -13.51 3.87
CA ALA A 34 -26.95 -12.18 4.46
C ALA A 34 -28.22 -12.02 5.29
N ILE A 35 -29.32 -12.65 4.88
CA ILE A 35 -30.60 -12.62 5.60
C ILE A 35 -30.55 -13.53 6.83
N ASP A 36 -30.02 -14.73 6.73
CA ASP A 36 -29.90 -15.68 7.84
C ASP A 36 -29.06 -15.09 8.99
N ASN A 37 -28.09 -14.27 8.66
CA ASN A 37 -27.25 -13.59 9.65
C ASN A 37 -27.81 -12.25 10.16
N ARG A 38 -28.85 -11.69 9.53
CA ARG A 38 -29.52 -10.45 9.96
C ARG A 38 -30.97 -10.77 10.27
N SER A 39 -31.34 -10.78 11.52
CA SER A 39 -32.75 -10.84 11.98
C SER A 39 -33.53 -9.55 11.64
N THR A 40 -33.44 -9.02 10.40
CA THR A 40 -34.08 -7.78 9.99
C THR A 40 -34.99 -7.97 8.79
N ASN A 41 -36.28 -7.70 9.02
CA ASN A 41 -37.33 -7.61 8.03
C ASN A 41 -37.00 -6.59 6.93
N TYR A 42 -36.73 -7.06 5.71
CA TYR A 42 -36.76 -6.26 4.51
C TYR A 42 -38.03 -6.51 3.73
N ASN A 43 -39.04 -5.68 3.95
CA ASN A 43 -40.24 -5.65 3.10
C ASN A 43 -40.01 -4.67 1.93
N ASN A 44 -39.73 -5.18 0.74
CA ASN A 44 -39.72 -4.38 -0.50
C ASN A 44 -40.66 -4.99 -1.55
N ASN A 45 -41.64 -4.18 -2.01
CA ASN A 45 -42.75 -4.60 -2.86
C ASN A 45 -42.53 -4.40 -4.38
N ASN A 46 -41.31 -4.13 -4.88
CA ASN A 46 -41.01 -3.95 -6.31
C ASN A 46 -40.03 -4.98 -6.83
N THR A 47 -40.44 -5.82 -7.80
CA THR A 47 -39.65 -6.96 -8.28
C THR A 47 -38.35 -6.63 -9.01
N SER A 48 -38.26 -5.50 -9.73
CA SER A 48 -37.02 -5.05 -10.38
C SER A 48 -36.01 -4.52 -9.37
N ASP A 49 -36.48 -3.78 -8.36
CA ASP A 49 -35.65 -3.27 -7.27
C ASP A 49 -35.18 -4.39 -6.32
N ILE A 50 -35.96 -5.47 -6.22
CA ILE A 50 -35.64 -6.65 -5.41
C ILE A 50 -34.35 -7.33 -5.89
N ASN A 51 -34.17 -7.52 -7.21
CA ASN A 51 -32.98 -8.23 -7.73
C ASN A 51 -31.70 -7.39 -7.58
N ILE A 52 -31.79 -6.07 -7.81
CA ILE A 52 -30.65 -5.15 -7.58
C ILE A 52 -30.30 -5.11 -6.09
N ASN A 53 -31.30 -5.01 -5.24
CA ASN A 53 -31.11 -5.01 -3.77
C ASN A 53 -30.53 -6.32 -3.25
N LYS A 54 -30.98 -7.49 -3.76
CA LYS A 54 -30.42 -8.80 -3.42
C LYS A 54 -28.93 -8.86 -3.71
N LYS A 55 -28.53 -8.48 -4.90
CA LYS A 55 -27.12 -8.45 -5.32
C LYS A 55 -26.28 -7.55 -4.42
N ILE A 56 -26.74 -6.32 -4.18
CA ILE A 56 -26.04 -5.34 -3.32
C ILE A 56 -25.90 -5.87 -1.90
N VAL A 57 -26.95 -6.43 -1.31
CA VAL A 57 -26.95 -6.98 0.05
C VAL A 57 -25.99 -8.17 0.15
N GLY A 58 -26.07 -9.12 -0.79
CA GLY A 58 -25.20 -10.30 -0.82
C GLY A 58 -23.71 -9.94 -0.93
N TYR A 59 -23.36 -9.08 -1.87
CA TYR A 59 -21.95 -8.65 -2.02
C TYR A 59 -21.45 -7.80 -0.86
N ARG A 60 -22.30 -6.97 -0.25
CA ARG A 60 -21.93 -6.23 0.96
C ARG A 60 -21.64 -7.20 2.12
N HIS A 61 -22.48 -8.17 2.33
CA HIS A 61 -22.27 -9.20 3.34
C HIS A 61 -20.98 -9.99 3.09
N LEU A 62 -20.73 -10.41 1.86
CA LEU A 62 -19.48 -11.08 1.48
C LEU A 62 -18.26 -10.21 1.82
N ASN A 63 -18.30 -8.93 1.48
CA ASN A 63 -17.21 -8.01 1.79
C ASN A 63 -17.00 -7.83 3.31
N GLU A 64 -18.07 -7.77 4.09
CA GLU A 64 -18.00 -7.74 5.55
C GLU A 64 -17.34 -9.01 6.12
N LEU A 65 -17.72 -10.19 5.61
CA LEU A 65 -17.10 -11.45 5.99
C LEU A 65 -15.63 -11.53 5.61
N ILE A 66 -15.27 -11.13 4.39
CA ILE A 66 -13.87 -11.08 3.95
C ILE A 66 -13.07 -10.19 4.89
N LYS A 67 -13.56 -8.97 5.13
CA LYS A 67 -12.88 -7.99 6.00
C LYS A 67 -12.70 -8.52 7.42
N SER A 68 -13.69 -9.20 7.98
CA SER A 68 -13.65 -9.73 9.35
C SER A 68 -12.70 -10.94 9.49
N LYS A 69 -12.52 -11.71 8.41
CA LYS A 69 -11.69 -12.92 8.41
C LYS A 69 -10.27 -12.71 7.87
N THR A 70 -10.03 -11.61 7.14
CA THR A 70 -8.70 -11.30 6.61
C THR A 70 -7.84 -10.72 7.73
N VAL A 71 -6.95 -11.53 8.26
CA VAL A 71 -5.96 -11.13 9.27
C VAL A 71 -4.59 -11.09 8.60
N ILE A 72 -3.84 -10.01 8.82
CA ILE A 72 -2.47 -9.85 8.36
C ILE A 72 -1.57 -9.75 9.59
N LYS A 73 -0.57 -10.60 9.65
CA LYS A 73 0.45 -10.58 10.69
C LYS A 73 1.68 -9.84 10.17
N GLU A 74 2.42 -9.22 11.07
CA GLU A 74 3.68 -8.55 10.71
C GLU A 74 4.67 -9.52 10.04
N LEU A 75 4.67 -10.78 10.48
CA LEU A 75 5.52 -11.82 9.89
C LEU A 75 5.19 -12.04 8.40
N ASP A 76 3.90 -12.05 8.04
CA ASP A 76 3.46 -12.21 6.64
C ASP A 76 4.01 -11.09 5.74
N LEU A 77 4.09 -9.86 6.27
CA LEU A 77 4.65 -8.72 5.56
C LEU A 77 6.15 -8.85 5.34
N VAL A 78 6.87 -9.28 6.38
CA VAL A 78 8.33 -9.49 6.33
C VAL A 78 8.69 -10.63 5.38
N GLU A 79 7.94 -11.74 5.40
CA GLU A 79 8.12 -12.87 4.49
C GLU A 79 7.88 -12.43 3.05
N TYR A 80 6.74 -11.76 2.78
CA TYR A 80 6.43 -11.24 1.45
C TYR A 80 7.53 -10.31 0.91
N TYR A 81 8.02 -9.38 1.75
CA TYR A 81 9.11 -8.50 1.36
C TYR A 81 10.38 -9.28 1.00
N ASN A 82 10.77 -10.26 1.83
CA ASN A 82 11.99 -11.04 1.62
C ASN A 82 11.94 -11.87 0.33
N GLU A 83 10.78 -12.43 0.01
CA GLU A 83 10.56 -13.22 -1.21
C GLU A 83 10.48 -12.33 -2.46
N ASN A 84 10.06 -11.08 -2.30
CA ASN A 84 9.76 -10.17 -3.41
C ASN A 84 10.66 -8.94 -3.49
N LYS A 85 11.84 -8.93 -2.88
CA LYS A 85 12.76 -7.77 -2.81
C LYS A 85 12.99 -7.09 -4.15
N ASN A 86 13.08 -7.87 -5.23
CA ASN A 86 13.31 -7.35 -6.57
C ASN A 86 12.15 -6.53 -7.14
N GLN A 87 10.96 -6.57 -6.52
CA GLN A 87 9.82 -5.73 -6.89
C GLN A 87 9.88 -4.34 -6.25
N PHE A 88 10.77 -4.13 -5.29
CA PHE A 88 10.92 -2.89 -4.52
C PHE A 88 12.21 -2.14 -4.88
N LEU A 89 12.62 -2.20 -6.14
CA LEU A 89 13.77 -1.43 -6.62
C LEU A 89 13.39 0.05 -6.81
N ARG A 90 14.33 0.94 -6.52
CA ARG A 90 14.21 2.36 -6.85
C ARG A 90 14.30 2.55 -8.36
N ASP A 91 13.33 3.24 -8.94
CA ASP A 91 13.27 3.56 -10.37
C ASP A 91 14.12 4.78 -10.76
N SER A 92 14.55 5.55 -9.78
CA SER A 92 15.37 6.76 -9.92
C SER A 92 16.22 6.98 -8.69
N ASP A 93 17.16 7.91 -8.75
CA ASP A 93 17.87 8.38 -7.57
C ASP A 93 16.91 9.10 -6.63
N GLU A 94 17.09 8.87 -5.32
CA GLU A 94 16.26 9.45 -4.26
C GLU A 94 17.14 10.06 -3.17
N ILE A 95 16.63 11.12 -2.55
CA ILE A 95 17.29 11.80 -1.43
C ILE A 95 16.34 11.88 -0.26
N PHE A 96 16.77 11.37 0.90
CA PHE A 96 16.08 11.60 2.15
C PHE A 96 16.70 12.80 2.86
N CYS A 97 15.87 13.78 3.21
CA CYS A 97 16.35 15.05 3.77
C CYS A 97 15.40 15.67 4.78
N PHE A 98 15.94 16.55 5.61
CA PHE A 98 15.16 17.45 6.45
C PHE A 98 15.01 18.80 5.73
N ARG A 99 13.78 19.31 5.64
CA ARG A 99 13.46 20.63 5.10
C ARG A 99 13.11 21.59 6.22
N PHE A 100 13.94 22.59 6.41
CA PHE A 100 13.71 23.72 7.32
C PHE A 100 13.08 24.88 6.56
N ILE A 101 12.12 25.57 7.18
CA ILE A 101 11.40 26.71 6.60
C ILE A 101 11.42 27.85 7.60
N THR A 102 11.78 29.06 7.14
CA THR A 102 11.74 30.29 7.94
C THR A 102 11.44 31.49 7.06
N ASP A 103 10.84 32.53 7.64
CA ASP A 103 10.56 33.81 7.00
C ASP A 103 11.75 34.77 7.05
N LYS A 104 12.78 34.50 7.89
CA LYS A 104 13.89 35.36 8.15
C LYS A 104 15.20 34.81 7.55
N ILE A 105 15.82 35.56 6.64
CA ILE A 105 17.08 35.17 6.04
C ILE A 105 18.21 34.99 7.08
N LYS A 106 18.21 35.77 8.16
CA LYS A 106 19.18 35.62 9.25
C LYS A 106 19.07 34.27 9.93
N THR A 107 17.83 33.83 10.23
CA THR A 107 17.56 32.52 10.80
C THR A 107 17.95 31.41 9.83
N ALA A 108 17.64 31.57 8.54
CA ALA A 108 18.01 30.60 7.50
C ALA A 108 19.52 30.40 7.41
N ASN A 109 20.29 31.51 7.45
CA ASN A 109 21.75 31.47 7.45
C ASN A 109 22.31 30.81 8.72
N ASN A 110 21.72 31.06 9.89
CA ASN A 110 22.12 30.42 11.14
C ASN A 110 21.87 28.89 11.07
N ILE A 111 20.69 28.45 10.61
CA ILE A 111 20.38 27.04 10.41
C ILE A 111 21.43 26.40 9.50
N LYS A 112 21.69 27.00 8.33
CA LYS A 112 22.72 26.52 7.40
C LYS A 112 24.09 26.38 8.04
N THR A 113 24.56 27.43 8.74
CA THR A 113 25.86 27.41 9.38
C THR A 113 25.96 26.36 10.45
N THR A 114 24.90 26.18 11.25
CA THR A 114 24.82 25.14 12.25
C THR A 114 24.87 23.72 11.59
N LEU A 115 24.09 23.50 10.55
CA LEU A 115 24.08 22.20 9.83
C LEU A 115 25.46 21.87 9.22
N LEU A 116 26.16 22.85 8.65
CA LEU A 116 27.51 22.66 8.11
C LEU A 116 28.52 22.28 9.18
N ARG A 117 28.35 22.79 10.41
CA ARG A 117 29.22 22.51 11.55
C ARG A 117 28.93 21.14 12.20
N ILE A 118 27.65 20.79 12.32
CA ILE A 118 27.21 19.54 12.96
C ILE A 118 27.66 18.30 12.18
N LYS A 119 27.86 18.42 10.87
CA LYS A 119 28.23 17.31 9.98
C LYS A 119 29.39 16.44 10.54
N ASP A 120 30.20 17.00 11.39
CA ASP A 120 31.44 16.34 11.83
C ASP A 120 31.44 15.86 13.29
N SER A 121 30.44 16.14 14.18
CA SER A 121 30.66 15.77 15.59
C SER A 121 29.55 15.87 16.64
N ASN A 122 28.29 16.29 16.39
CA ASN A 122 27.42 16.53 17.54
C ASN A 122 25.92 16.19 17.33
N GLU A 123 25.53 14.98 17.71
CA GLU A 123 24.13 14.50 17.67
C GLU A 123 23.20 15.35 18.54
N ASP A 124 23.67 15.83 19.70
CA ASP A 124 22.87 16.64 20.63
C ASP A 124 22.49 17.99 20.02
N GLU A 125 23.39 18.63 19.30
CA GLU A 125 23.14 19.93 18.65
C GLU A 125 22.18 19.77 17.46
N PHE A 126 22.24 18.66 16.74
CA PHE A 126 21.29 18.33 15.68
C PHE A 126 19.89 18.11 16.27
N GLY A 127 19.77 17.38 17.36
CA GLY A 127 18.52 17.18 18.09
C GLY A 127 17.89 18.51 18.52
N GLN A 128 18.67 19.43 19.11
CA GLN A 128 18.21 20.76 19.50
C GLN A 128 17.74 21.60 18.30
N LEU A 129 18.41 21.49 17.14
CA LEU A 129 18.02 22.17 15.92
C LEU A 129 16.67 21.64 15.40
N ILE A 130 16.48 20.33 15.40
CA ILE A 130 15.22 19.68 15.03
C ILE A 130 14.08 20.11 15.97
N ASP A 131 14.29 20.08 17.27
CA ASP A 131 13.29 20.44 18.28
C ASP A 131 12.88 21.91 18.18
N THR A 132 13.84 22.77 17.88
CA THR A 132 13.62 24.22 17.76
C THR A 132 12.87 24.59 16.47
N HIS A 133 13.23 24.00 15.35
CA HIS A 133 12.75 24.40 14.04
C HIS A 133 11.72 23.43 13.43
N LYS A 134 11.55 22.24 13.98
CA LYS A 134 10.57 21.21 13.57
C LYS A 134 10.52 21.01 12.04
N PRO A 135 11.67 20.69 11.40
CA PRO A 135 11.71 20.49 9.97
C PRO A 135 10.83 19.32 9.53
N SER A 136 10.31 19.39 8.32
CA SER A 136 9.68 18.24 7.69
C SER A 136 10.73 17.26 7.17
N ARG A 137 10.44 15.94 7.28
CA ARG A 137 11.20 14.88 6.62
C ARG A 137 10.63 14.66 5.24
N GLU A 138 11.48 14.62 4.23
CA GLU A 138 11.04 14.47 2.84
C GLU A 138 11.90 13.47 2.08
N LEU A 139 11.24 12.70 1.23
CA LEU A 139 11.88 11.89 0.22
C LEU A 139 11.72 12.59 -1.14
N ILE A 140 12.82 13.07 -1.69
CA ILE A 140 12.87 13.76 -2.98
C ILE A 140 13.31 12.75 -4.04
N ASN A 141 12.44 12.52 -5.01
CA ASN A 141 12.72 11.67 -6.14
C ASN A 141 13.22 12.52 -7.32
N GLU A 142 14.29 12.07 -7.97
CA GLU A 142 14.93 12.73 -9.11
C GLU A 142 13.92 13.14 -10.20
N ASN A 143 12.99 12.24 -10.55
CA ASN A 143 12.00 12.47 -11.59
C ASN A 143 10.97 13.57 -11.25
N ARG A 144 10.87 13.98 -9.99
CA ARG A 144 9.94 15.00 -9.49
C ARG A 144 10.59 16.37 -9.31
N VAL A 145 11.91 16.46 -9.43
CA VAL A 145 12.65 17.71 -9.28
C VAL A 145 12.71 18.44 -10.60
N LYS A 146 12.38 19.74 -10.57
CA LYS A 146 12.56 20.60 -11.76
C LYS A 146 14.03 20.60 -12.17
N LYS A 147 14.29 20.56 -13.47
CA LYS A 147 15.64 20.52 -14.04
C LYS A 147 16.57 21.62 -13.49
N SER A 148 16.03 22.81 -13.20
CA SER A 148 16.80 23.92 -12.62
C SER A 148 17.32 23.68 -11.20
N TYR A 149 16.73 22.73 -10.47
CA TYR A 149 17.14 22.37 -9.10
C TYR A 149 17.88 21.03 -9.03
N TYR A 150 17.95 20.31 -10.16
CA TYR A 150 18.55 18.98 -10.21
C TYR A 150 19.97 18.95 -9.66
N GLU A 151 20.84 19.83 -10.16
CA GLU A 151 22.24 19.92 -9.74
C GLU A 151 22.41 20.24 -8.25
N LEU A 152 21.46 21.00 -7.68
CA LEU A 152 21.51 21.35 -6.26
C LEU A 152 21.24 20.13 -5.37
N PHE A 153 20.30 19.27 -5.77
CA PHE A 153 19.88 18.14 -4.95
C PHE A 153 20.72 16.88 -5.23
N PHE A 154 21.00 16.59 -6.50
CA PHE A 154 21.64 15.33 -6.90
C PHE A 154 23.15 15.46 -7.12
N ASN A 155 23.73 16.68 -7.00
CA ASN A 155 25.18 16.85 -6.92
C ASN A 155 25.69 16.34 -5.56
N LYS A 156 26.42 15.21 -5.58
CA LYS A 156 26.88 14.46 -4.38
C LYS A 156 27.84 15.22 -3.46
N LYS A 157 28.21 16.47 -3.79
CA LYS A 157 29.16 17.25 -3.00
C LYS A 157 28.52 18.04 -1.85
N ASN A 158 27.22 18.34 -1.93
CA ASN A 158 26.57 19.25 -0.98
C ASN A 158 25.47 18.51 -0.20
N ASP A 159 25.66 18.36 1.11
CA ASP A 159 24.64 17.80 2.00
C ASP A 159 23.75 18.88 2.62
N VAL A 160 24.15 20.16 2.56
CA VAL A 160 23.34 21.31 2.99
C VAL A 160 23.06 22.21 1.80
N ILE A 161 21.78 22.32 1.45
CA ILE A 161 21.29 23.11 0.32
C ILE A 161 20.50 24.31 0.82
N GLY A 162 20.72 25.46 0.23
CA GLY A 162 20.01 26.68 0.58
C GLY A 162 20.92 27.76 1.28
N PRO A 163 20.32 28.83 1.82
CA PRO A 163 18.89 29.16 1.77
C PRO A 163 18.36 29.39 0.36
N LEU A 164 17.27 28.74 -0.01
CA LEU A 164 16.57 28.98 -1.26
C LEU A 164 15.34 29.84 -0.98
N LYS A 165 15.22 30.97 -1.67
CA LYS A 165 14.04 31.82 -1.54
C LYS A 165 12.86 31.21 -2.31
N PHE A 166 11.77 30.99 -1.60
CA PHE A 166 10.52 30.54 -2.17
C PHE A 166 9.38 31.39 -1.61
N ASN A 167 8.77 32.19 -2.46
CA ASN A 167 7.85 33.25 -2.05
C ASN A 167 8.48 34.15 -0.98
N ASN A 168 7.86 34.31 0.19
CA ASN A 168 8.34 35.09 1.31
C ASN A 168 9.10 34.25 2.36
N MET A 169 9.43 33.00 2.02
CA MET A 169 10.09 32.06 2.92
C MET A 169 11.47 31.67 2.39
N TYR A 170 12.29 31.15 3.27
CA TYR A 170 13.61 30.58 2.96
C TYR A 170 13.58 29.10 3.32
N LEU A 171 14.03 28.27 2.38
CA LEU A 171 14.11 26.82 2.52
C LEU A 171 15.56 26.40 2.66
N ILE A 172 15.85 25.56 3.64
CA ILE A 172 17.14 24.91 3.82
C ILE A 172 16.89 23.42 3.86
N PHE A 173 17.67 22.66 3.11
CA PHE A 173 17.61 21.21 3.10
C PHE A 173 18.89 20.64 3.66
N TYR A 174 18.77 19.68 4.56
CA TYR A 174 19.87 18.85 5.04
C TYR A 174 19.68 17.44 4.53
N ILE A 175 20.59 16.99 3.67
CA ILE A 175 20.53 15.64 3.08
C ILE A 175 21.13 14.67 4.08
N GLU A 176 20.30 13.79 4.59
CA GLU A 176 20.69 12.73 5.51
C GLU A 176 21.19 11.50 4.74
N GLN A 177 20.46 11.14 3.68
CA GLN A 177 20.80 9.94 2.92
C GLN A 177 20.49 10.09 1.43
N ARG A 178 21.33 9.45 0.60
CA ARG A 178 21.18 9.37 -0.84
C ARG A 178 21.05 7.93 -1.24
N TYR A 179 20.05 7.63 -2.05
CA TYR A 179 19.80 6.31 -2.58
C TYR A 179 19.98 6.32 -4.09
N ASN A 180 20.69 5.34 -4.61
CA ASN A 180 20.89 5.21 -6.05
C ASN A 180 19.73 4.42 -6.67
N LYS A 181 19.39 4.77 -7.92
CA LYS A 181 18.53 3.96 -8.79
C LYS A 181 18.98 2.49 -8.80
N GLY A 182 18.02 1.58 -8.80
CA GLY A 182 18.26 0.13 -8.81
C GLY A 182 18.60 -0.47 -7.46
N THR A 183 18.74 0.35 -6.38
CA THR A 183 18.86 -0.19 -5.01
C THR A 183 17.51 -0.60 -4.48
N ILE A 184 17.49 -1.60 -3.59
CA ILE A 184 16.25 -2.09 -2.96
C ILE A 184 15.81 -1.06 -1.92
N LYS A 185 14.53 -0.71 -1.93
CA LYS A 185 13.90 0.08 -0.86
C LYS A 185 13.83 -0.78 0.41
N ASP A 186 14.13 -0.19 1.56
CA ASP A 186 13.99 -0.89 2.83
C ASP A 186 12.52 -1.20 3.15
N PHE A 187 12.31 -2.20 4.04
CA PHE A 187 10.99 -2.69 4.42
C PHE A 187 10.07 -1.57 4.90
N ILE A 188 10.57 -0.67 5.74
CA ILE A 188 9.77 0.40 6.33
C ILE A 188 9.24 1.36 5.26
N SER A 189 10.07 1.69 4.26
CA SER A 189 9.66 2.61 3.18
C SER A 189 8.63 2.03 2.21
N VAL A 190 8.41 0.71 2.21
CA VAL A 190 7.44 0.02 1.34
C VAL A 190 6.37 -0.75 2.11
N GLN A 191 6.33 -0.62 3.43
CA GLN A 191 5.44 -1.38 4.31
C GLN A 191 3.96 -1.26 3.92
N ASP A 192 3.50 -0.06 3.60
CA ASP A 192 2.10 0.18 3.19
C ASP A 192 1.78 -0.50 1.84
N ASP A 193 2.72 -0.48 0.89
CA ASP A 193 2.55 -1.17 -0.40
C ASP A 193 2.52 -2.69 -0.20
N ILE A 194 3.40 -3.22 0.64
CA ILE A 194 3.42 -4.63 1.01
C ILE A 194 2.11 -5.03 1.69
N TYR A 195 1.65 -4.23 2.67
CA TYR A 195 0.39 -4.49 3.35
C TYR A 195 -0.78 -4.61 2.35
N ASN A 196 -0.90 -3.66 1.43
CA ASN A 196 -1.97 -3.67 0.43
C ASN A 196 -1.89 -4.90 -0.49
N ARG A 197 -0.69 -5.34 -0.87
CA ARG A 197 -0.48 -6.53 -1.70
C ARG A 197 -0.84 -7.81 -0.95
N VAL A 198 -0.34 -7.97 0.26
CA VAL A 198 -0.64 -9.13 1.14
C VAL A 198 -2.13 -9.18 1.47
N TYR A 199 -2.73 -8.01 1.79
CA TYR A 199 -4.18 -7.93 2.02
C TYR A 199 -4.98 -8.40 0.79
N LYS A 200 -4.59 -7.97 -0.40
CA LYS A 200 -5.26 -8.38 -1.64
C LYS A 200 -5.17 -9.89 -1.86
N ILE A 201 -4.01 -10.49 -1.64
CA ILE A 201 -3.78 -11.93 -1.79
C ILE A 201 -4.62 -12.71 -0.76
N ASN A 202 -4.53 -12.33 0.51
CA ASN A 202 -5.24 -13.01 1.59
C ASN A 202 -6.75 -12.85 1.46
N SER A 203 -7.24 -11.65 1.12
CA SER A 203 -8.67 -11.39 0.93
C SER A 203 -9.26 -12.18 -0.22
N GLU A 204 -8.54 -12.38 -1.33
CA GLU A 204 -9.01 -13.20 -2.45
C GLU A 204 -9.06 -14.70 -2.05
N THR A 205 -8.07 -15.17 -1.31
CA THR A 205 -8.06 -16.54 -0.76
C THR A 205 -9.25 -16.75 0.18
N ILE A 206 -9.48 -15.85 1.12
CA ILE A 206 -10.59 -15.90 2.07
C ILE A 206 -11.94 -15.81 1.35
N LYS A 207 -12.07 -14.95 0.35
CA LYS A 207 -13.25 -14.82 -0.49
C LYS A 207 -13.61 -16.18 -1.12
N ASN A 208 -12.65 -16.86 -1.75
CA ASN A 208 -12.88 -18.15 -2.38
C ASN A 208 -13.30 -19.20 -1.35
N GLN A 209 -12.66 -19.25 -0.19
CA GLN A 209 -13.04 -20.15 0.91
C GLN A 209 -14.46 -19.89 1.42
N ILE A 210 -14.86 -18.63 1.57
CA ILE A 210 -16.22 -18.27 2.00
C ILE A 210 -17.22 -18.70 0.93
N ILE A 211 -16.98 -18.41 -0.34
CA ILE A 211 -17.86 -18.79 -1.45
C ILE A 211 -18.02 -20.32 -1.50
N ASP A 212 -16.93 -21.07 -1.44
CA ASP A 212 -16.96 -22.52 -1.48
C ASP A 212 -17.75 -23.09 -0.29
N SER A 213 -17.52 -22.57 0.92
CA SER A 213 -18.27 -22.99 2.12
C SER A 213 -19.77 -22.73 2.01
N LEU A 214 -20.16 -21.53 1.54
CA LEU A 214 -21.57 -21.18 1.34
C LEU A 214 -22.20 -22.03 0.25
N MET A 215 -21.51 -22.30 -0.85
CA MET A 215 -22.03 -23.14 -1.94
C MET A 215 -22.28 -24.59 -1.47
N VAL A 216 -21.40 -25.14 -0.62
CA VAL A 216 -21.61 -26.47 -0.02
C VAL A 216 -22.81 -26.45 0.90
N GLU A 217 -22.90 -25.54 1.85
CA GLU A 217 -23.97 -25.42 2.82
C GLU A 217 -25.35 -25.34 2.14
N TYR A 218 -25.51 -24.50 1.13
CA TYR A 218 -26.76 -24.29 0.42
C TYR A 218 -27.09 -25.45 -0.56
N SER A 219 -26.10 -26.19 -1.06
CA SER A 219 -26.33 -27.37 -1.87
C SER A 219 -26.85 -28.53 -1.03
N GLU A 220 -26.39 -28.69 0.20
CA GLU A 220 -26.82 -29.72 1.13
C GLU A 220 -28.24 -29.45 1.67
N ASN A 221 -28.51 -28.19 2.05
CA ASN A 221 -29.84 -27.76 2.52
C ASN A 221 -30.92 -27.81 1.44
N GLY A 222 -30.56 -27.70 0.15
CA GLY A 222 -31.47 -27.88 -1.00
C GLY A 222 -31.89 -29.31 -1.26
N LYS A 223 -31.22 -30.31 -0.69
CA LYS A 223 -31.58 -31.76 -0.81
C LYS A 223 -32.56 -32.23 0.25
N THR A 224 -32.87 -31.38 1.24
CA THR A 224 -33.75 -31.73 2.38
C THR A 224 -35.15 -31.11 2.27
N LYS A 225 -35.53 -30.59 1.14
CA LYS A 225 -36.89 -30.17 0.79
C LYS A 225 -37.33 -30.91 -0.47
#